data_3556f68cbe00c465266160cd3a4ebb19
#
_entry.id   3556f68cbe00c465266160cd3a4ebb19
#
_cell.length_a   1.000
_cell.length_b   1.000
_cell.length_c   1.000
_cell.angle_alpha   90.00
_cell.angle_beta   90.00
_cell.angle_gamma   90.00
#
_symmetry.space_group_name_H-M   'P 1'
#
loop_
_entity.id
_entity.type
_entity.pdbx_description
1 polymer ?
#
loop_
_entity_poly.entity_id
_entity_poly.type
_entity_poly.pdbx_seq_one_letter_code
_entity_poly.pdbx_strand_id
1 'polypeptide(L)'
;MIARKPVTAAVKALLESLTTFPVGVRTVPIDPDTSKPISPPYTLLYPLDHTINDATLADRHTTAVSEYQATFVSGTTPGIPTSLGGDEQAQWLADRGRKVIARPADGSPGYAHPLTIPGVGCYQREAREAGGTQNAEDAIITSVIRFRFFLEETGA
;
A
#
# COMPACT_ATOMS: atom_id res chain seq x y z
N MET A 1 -4.39 3.99 -22.23
CA MET A 1 -3.33 4.49 -21.33
C MET A 1 -3.71 4.23 -19.89
N ILE A 2 -2.80 3.70 -19.10
CA ILE A 2 -3.04 3.40 -17.67
C ILE A 2 -2.77 4.66 -16.85
N ALA A 3 -3.82 5.28 -16.33
CA ALA A 3 -3.70 6.49 -15.53
C ALA A 3 -3.26 6.16 -14.10
N ARG A 4 -2.40 6.99 -13.53
CA ARG A 4 -1.83 6.81 -12.20
C ARG A 4 -2.85 6.97 -11.08
N LYS A 5 -3.75 7.94 -11.18
CA LYS A 5 -4.70 8.28 -10.10
C LYS A 5 -5.59 7.10 -9.67
N PRO A 6 -6.23 6.36 -10.61
CA PRO A 6 -7.02 5.19 -10.23
C PRO A 6 -6.18 4.08 -9.59
N VAL A 7 -4.93 3.91 -10.05
CA VAL A 7 -4.01 2.92 -9.48
C VAL A 7 -3.68 3.27 -8.03
N THR A 8 -3.35 4.52 -7.76
CA THR A 8 -3.07 5.00 -6.40
C THR A 8 -4.28 4.81 -5.49
N ALA A 9 -5.47 5.13 -5.96
CA ALA A 9 -6.71 4.93 -5.19
C ALA A 9 -6.95 3.45 -4.87
N ALA A 10 -6.70 2.55 -5.82
CA ALA A 10 -6.85 1.12 -5.60
C ALA A 10 -5.82 0.56 -4.63
N VAL A 11 -4.56 0.99 -4.72
CA VAL A 11 -3.51 0.56 -3.78
C VAL A 11 -3.80 1.06 -2.37
N LYS A 12 -4.25 2.30 -2.23
CA LYS A 12 -4.68 2.85 -0.94
C LYS A 12 -5.81 2.02 -0.33
N ALA A 13 -6.86 1.73 -1.11
CA ALA A 13 -7.99 0.94 -0.65
C ALA A 13 -7.58 -0.48 -0.23
N LEU A 14 -6.68 -1.12 -0.99
CA LEU A 14 -6.16 -2.43 -0.65
C LEU A 14 -5.41 -2.41 0.68
N LEU A 15 -4.52 -1.45 0.88
CA LEU A 15 -3.77 -1.32 2.14
C LEU A 15 -4.68 -1.02 3.32
N GLU A 16 -5.69 -0.17 3.17
CA GLU A 16 -6.67 0.11 4.22
C GLU A 16 -7.43 -1.16 4.62
N SER A 17 -7.82 -1.98 3.66
CA SER A 17 -8.51 -3.24 3.95
C SER A 17 -7.62 -4.26 4.66
N LEU A 18 -6.34 -4.32 4.31
CA LEU A 18 -5.40 -5.27 4.89
C LEU A 18 -4.93 -4.88 6.29
N THR A 19 -4.60 -3.60 6.49
CA THR A 19 -4.10 -3.11 7.77
C THR A 19 -5.22 -2.77 8.75
N THR A 20 -6.43 -2.50 8.26
CA THR A 20 -7.58 -2.01 9.03
C THR A 20 -7.38 -0.62 9.65
N PHE A 21 -6.31 0.06 9.28
CA PHE A 21 -6.00 1.42 9.72
C PHE A 21 -5.95 2.38 8.53
N PRO A 22 -6.16 3.69 8.78
CA PRO A 22 -6.15 4.68 7.71
C PRO A 22 -4.83 4.75 6.94
N VAL A 23 -4.93 5.03 5.66
CA VAL A 23 -3.79 5.24 4.76
C VAL A 23 -3.86 6.65 4.20
N GLY A 24 -2.80 7.42 4.38
CA GLY A 24 -2.68 8.75 3.80
C GLY A 24 -1.72 8.74 2.61
N VAL A 25 -2.10 9.40 1.52
CA VAL A 25 -1.24 9.54 0.35
C VAL A 25 -0.40 10.81 0.50
N ARG A 26 0.89 10.64 0.77
CA ARG A 26 1.89 11.70 1.01
C ARG A 26 1.65 12.56 2.25
N THR A 27 0.52 12.40 2.92
CA THR A 27 0.16 13.18 4.11
C THR A 27 -0.39 12.27 5.19
N VAL A 28 -0.24 12.67 6.44
CA VAL A 28 -0.88 11.98 7.56
C VAL A 28 -2.39 12.08 7.39
N PRO A 29 -3.13 10.96 7.54
CA PRO A 29 -4.59 11.00 7.47
C PRO A 29 -5.17 11.95 8.51
N ILE A 30 -6.25 12.62 8.14
CA ILE A 30 -6.93 13.59 8.98
C ILE A 30 -8.22 12.98 9.53
N ASP A 31 -8.46 13.17 10.82
CA ASP A 31 -9.72 12.79 11.46
C ASP A 31 -10.82 13.72 10.93
N PRO A 32 -11.90 13.18 10.32
CA PRO A 32 -12.98 14.00 9.78
C PRO A 32 -13.76 14.76 10.86
N ASP A 33 -13.76 14.26 12.09
CA ASP A 33 -14.51 14.90 13.19
C ASP A 33 -13.75 16.08 13.81
N THR A 34 -12.44 15.99 13.92
CA THR A 34 -11.60 17.02 14.55
C THR A 34 -10.82 17.88 13.58
N SER A 35 -10.74 17.49 12.31
CA SER A 35 -9.91 18.13 11.26
C SER A 35 -8.41 18.17 11.61
N LYS A 36 -7.97 17.31 12.53
CA LYS A 36 -6.58 17.19 12.97
C LYS A 36 -5.96 15.90 12.45
N PRO A 37 -4.63 15.84 12.30
CA PRO A 37 -3.94 14.59 12.00
C PRO A 37 -4.29 13.50 13.01
N ILE A 38 -4.51 12.28 12.53
CA ILE A 38 -4.79 11.15 13.41
C ILE A 38 -3.53 10.72 14.16
N SER A 39 -3.75 10.05 15.30
CA SER A 39 -2.66 9.40 16.03
C SER A 39 -2.30 8.06 15.37
N PRO A 40 -1.04 7.61 15.48
CA PRO A 40 -0.67 6.25 15.05
C PRO A 40 -1.53 5.18 15.73
N PRO A 41 -1.72 3.99 15.13
CA PRO A 41 -1.06 3.54 13.91
C PRO A 41 -1.75 4.00 12.63
N TYR A 42 -0.95 4.24 11.60
CA TYR A 42 -1.44 4.55 10.25
C TYR A 42 -0.38 4.17 9.21
N THR A 43 -0.74 4.24 7.94
CA THR A 43 0.19 4.01 6.84
C THR A 43 0.28 5.25 5.98
N LEU A 44 1.51 5.61 5.59
CA LEU A 44 1.76 6.64 4.61
C LEU A 44 2.12 5.99 3.28
N LEU A 45 1.37 6.30 2.24
CA LEU A 45 1.59 5.80 0.90
C LEU A 45 2.23 6.88 0.02
N TYR A 46 3.42 6.59 -0.47
CA TYR A 46 4.14 7.49 -1.37
C TYR A 46 4.18 6.90 -2.78
N PRO A 47 3.47 7.50 -3.75
CA PRO A 47 3.65 7.13 -5.14
C PRO A 47 5.07 7.47 -5.60
N LEU A 48 5.76 6.49 -6.14
CA LEU A 48 7.10 6.64 -6.71
C LEU A 48 7.00 6.69 -8.25
N ASP A 49 7.67 5.79 -8.93
CA ASP A 49 7.69 5.76 -10.39
C ASP A 49 6.42 5.15 -10.97
N HIS A 50 6.02 5.65 -12.12
CA HIS A 50 4.94 5.11 -12.93
C HIS A 50 5.39 5.10 -14.38
N THR A 51 5.86 3.96 -14.84
CA THR A 51 6.41 3.79 -16.18
C THR A 51 5.37 3.14 -17.08
N ILE A 52 4.96 3.83 -18.12
CA ILE A 52 4.02 3.33 -19.12
C ILE A 52 4.82 2.80 -20.30
N ASN A 53 4.54 1.58 -20.71
CA ASN A 53 5.10 0.99 -21.90
C ASN A 53 3.99 0.85 -22.93
N ASP A 54 4.05 1.67 -23.96
CA ASP A 54 3.16 1.53 -25.10
C ASP A 54 3.59 0.31 -25.93
N ALA A 55 2.60 -0.43 -26.34
CA ALA A 55 2.81 -1.52 -27.27
C ALA A 55 3.31 -1.02 -28.64
N THR A 56 3.88 -1.91 -29.41
CA THR A 56 4.18 -1.61 -30.82
C THR A 56 2.90 -1.23 -31.56
N LEU A 57 3.02 -0.52 -32.68
CA LEU A 57 1.86 -0.11 -33.49
C LEU A 57 0.98 -1.29 -33.93
N ALA A 58 1.51 -2.49 -33.93
CA ALA A 58 0.77 -3.72 -34.29
C ALA A 58 -0.02 -4.31 -33.11
N ASP A 59 0.37 -4.00 -31.91
CA ASP A 59 -0.25 -4.51 -30.68
C ASP A 59 -0.77 -3.34 -29.83
N ARG A 60 -2.05 -3.27 -29.60
CA ARG A 60 -2.69 -2.18 -28.87
C ARG A 60 -2.68 -2.36 -27.36
N HIS A 61 -1.82 -3.23 -26.87
CA HIS A 61 -1.77 -3.58 -25.47
C HIS A 61 -0.82 -2.67 -24.70
N THR A 62 -1.34 -1.83 -23.82
CA THR A 62 -0.56 -0.94 -22.96
C THR A 62 -0.29 -1.62 -21.63
N THR A 63 0.94 -1.56 -21.19
CA THR A 63 1.37 -2.02 -19.86
C THR A 63 1.96 -0.86 -19.07
N ALA A 64 1.96 -1.00 -17.75
CA ALA A 64 2.60 -0.04 -16.87
C ALA A 64 3.19 -0.73 -15.65
N VAL A 65 4.22 -0.13 -15.10
CA VAL A 65 4.79 -0.53 -13.81
C VAL A 65 4.65 0.66 -12.85
N SER A 66 3.90 0.46 -11.78
CA SER A 66 3.71 1.48 -10.76
C SER A 66 4.42 1.09 -9.47
N GLU A 67 5.24 1.98 -8.95
CA GLU A 67 5.96 1.78 -7.70
C GLU A 67 5.37 2.66 -6.59
N TYR A 68 5.27 2.07 -5.41
CA TYR A 68 4.80 2.74 -4.21
C TYR A 68 5.69 2.41 -3.02
N GLN A 69 5.86 3.38 -2.13
CA GLN A 69 6.46 3.14 -0.84
C GLN A 69 5.38 3.26 0.22
N ALA A 70 5.20 2.21 1.02
CA ALA A 70 4.33 2.23 2.18
C ALA A 70 5.18 2.32 3.44
N THR A 71 4.95 3.35 4.23
CA THR A 71 5.58 3.52 5.53
C THR A 71 4.54 3.25 6.61
N PHE A 72 4.73 2.16 7.35
CA PHE A 72 3.85 1.75 8.43
C PHE A 72 4.34 2.40 9.72
N VAL A 73 3.51 3.29 10.28
CA VAL A 73 3.86 4.07 11.46
C VAL A 73 3.15 3.50 12.67
N SER A 74 3.93 3.07 13.66
CA SER A 74 3.41 2.62 14.95
C SER A 74 3.49 3.74 15.97
N GLY A 75 2.64 3.67 16.99
CA GLY A 75 2.64 4.61 18.10
C GLY A 75 1.50 4.32 19.06
N THR A 76 1.50 5.00 20.17
CA THR A 76 0.44 4.88 21.15
C THR A 76 -0.83 5.58 20.66
N THR A 77 -1.98 4.91 20.78
CA THR A 77 -3.28 5.52 20.50
C THR A 77 -3.98 5.83 21.81
N PRO A 78 -4.31 7.10 22.10
CA PRO A 78 -5.04 7.45 23.31
C PRO A 78 -6.36 6.67 23.42
N GLY A 79 -6.66 6.14 24.59
CA GLY A 79 -7.91 5.43 24.87
C GLY A 79 -7.92 3.94 24.47
N ILE A 80 -6.86 3.44 23.84
CA ILE A 80 -6.71 2.01 23.53
C ILE A 80 -5.56 1.44 24.38
N PRO A 81 -5.83 0.73 25.47
CA PRO A 81 -4.78 0.24 26.39
C PRO A 81 -3.77 -0.72 25.76
N THR A 82 -4.18 -1.40 24.69
CA THR A 82 -3.33 -2.36 23.97
C THR A 82 -2.47 -1.73 22.89
N SER A 83 -2.64 -0.44 22.60
CA SER A 83 -1.87 0.26 21.58
C SER A 83 -0.62 0.91 22.19
N LEU A 84 0.27 0.08 22.70
CA LEU A 84 1.51 0.58 23.31
C LEU A 84 2.52 1.08 22.27
N GLY A 85 2.24 0.87 20.97
CA GLY A 85 3.17 1.19 19.91
C GLY A 85 4.38 0.25 19.93
N GLY A 86 5.47 0.69 19.31
CA GLY A 86 6.71 -0.04 19.32
C GLY A 86 6.92 -0.97 18.13
N ASP A 87 8.00 -1.74 18.20
CA ASP A 87 8.47 -2.57 17.10
C ASP A 87 7.47 -3.69 16.75
N GLU A 88 6.86 -4.30 17.73
CA GLU A 88 5.87 -5.35 17.52
C GLU A 88 4.67 -4.87 16.72
N GLN A 89 4.15 -3.68 17.03
CA GLN A 89 3.05 -3.10 16.28
C GLN A 89 3.47 -2.73 14.85
N ALA A 90 4.68 -2.19 14.68
CA ALA A 90 5.21 -1.86 13.35
C ALA A 90 5.38 -3.11 12.49
N GLN A 91 5.89 -4.19 13.08
CA GLN A 91 6.01 -5.48 12.41
C GLN A 91 4.64 -6.06 12.06
N TRP A 92 3.68 -5.98 12.95
CA TRP A 92 2.32 -6.43 12.71
C TRP A 92 1.67 -5.70 11.52
N LEU A 93 1.83 -4.38 11.46
CA LEU A 93 1.35 -3.58 10.33
C LEU A 93 2.04 -3.97 9.03
N ALA A 94 3.36 -4.14 9.07
CA ALA A 94 4.14 -4.55 7.90
C ALA A 94 3.74 -5.96 7.42
N ASP A 95 3.50 -6.90 8.33
CA ASP A 95 3.03 -8.23 7.98
C ASP A 95 1.66 -8.19 7.31
N ARG A 96 0.77 -7.33 7.77
CA ARG A 96 -0.50 -7.08 7.10
C ARG A 96 -0.31 -6.50 5.70
N GLY A 97 0.59 -5.53 5.58
CA GLY A 97 0.94 -4.93 4.28
C GLY A 97 1.54 -5.93 3.30
N ARG A 98 2.37 -6.87 3.79
CA ARG A 98 2.94 -7.93 2.93
C ARG A 98 1.90 -8.83 2.31
N LYS A 99 0.69 -8.88 2.85
CA LYS A 99 -0.41 -9.67 2.26
C LYS A 99 -0.83 -9.17 0.87
N VAL A 100 -0.37 -8.01 0.46
CA VAL A 100 -0.54 -7.54 -0.93
C VAL A 100 -0.02 -8.57 -1.94
N ILE A 101 1.04 -9.30 -1.61
CA ILE A 101 1.61 -10.33 -2.49
C ILE A 101 1.18 -11.75 -2.12
N ALA A 102 0.25 -11.90 -1.19
CA ALA A 102 -0.21 -13.23 -0.77
C ALA A 102 -0.92 -13.96 -1.90
N ARG A 103 -0.64 -15.25 -2.00
CA ARG A 103 -1.31 -16.14 -2.95
C ARG A 103 -2.53 -16.80 -2.30
N PRO A 104 -3.55 -17.18 -3.10
CA PRO A 104 -4.69 -17.91 -2.57
C PRO A 104 -4.25 -19.23 -1.92
N ALA A 105 -4.85 -19.54 -0.76
CA ALA A 105 -4.51 -20.75 -0.01
C ALA A 105 -4.91 -22.04 -0.73
N ASP A 106 -5.89 -21.98 -1.64
CA ASP A 106 -6.37 -23.12 -2.42
C ASP A 106 -5.54 -23.40 -3.68
N GLY A 107 -4.48 -22.62 -3.92
CA GLY A 107 -3.63 -22.77 -5.10
C GLY A 107 -4.19 -22.17 -6.39
N SER A 108 -5.30 -21.45 -6.33
CA SER A 108 -5.86 -20.73 -7.49
C SER A 108 -4.86 -19.73 -8.06
N PRO A 109 -4.91 -19.43 -9.38
CA PRO A 109 -4.06 -18.42 -9.97
C PRO A 109 -4.41 -17.02 -9.46
N GLY A 110 -3.43 -16.10 -9.50
CA GLY A 110 -3.60 -14.71 -9.08
C GLY A 110 -3.21 -14.48 -7.64
N TYR A 111 -3.72 -13.39 -7.08
CA TYR A 111 -3.44 -12.95 -5.72
C TYR A 111 -4.68 -13.12 -4.83
N ALA A 112 -4.43 -13.39 -3.54
CA ALA A 112 -5.51 -13.60 -2.57
C ALA A 112 -6.39 -12.37 -2.37
N HIS A 113 -5.79 -11.17 -2.47
CA HIS A 113 -6.49 -9.90 -2.27
C HIS A 113 -6.54 -9.12 -3.59
N PRO A 114 -7.74 -8.84 -4.12
CA PRO A 114 -7.87 -8.19 -5.41
C PRO A 114 -7.44 -6.72 -5.36
N LEU A 115 -6.84 -6.27 -6.46
CA LEU A 115 -6.56 -4.87 -6.73
C LEU A 115 -7.50 -4.44 -7.86
N THR A 116 -8.55 -3.71 -7.51
CA THR A 116 -9.60 -3.35 -8.45
C THR A 116 -9.33 -1.99 -9.08
N ILE A 117 -8.97 -2.00 -10.35
CA ILE A 117 -8.72 -0.79 -11.15
C ILE A 117 -9.58 -0.91 -12.41
N PRO A 118 -10.46 0.08 -12.70
CA PRO A 118 -11.32 0.00 -13.89
C PRO A 118 -10.51 -0.14 -15.19
N GLY A 119 -10.81 -1.19 -15.97
CA GLY A 119 -10.16 -1.44 -17.26
C GLY A 119 -8.69 -1.86 -17.19
N VAL A 120 -8.18 -2.19 -16.02
CA VAL A 120 -6.78 -2.55 -15.82
C VAL A 120 -6.67 -3.81 -14.96
N GLY A 121 -5.85 -4.75 -15.40
CA GLY A 121 -5.49 -5.94 -14.63
C GLY A 121 -4.09 -5.82 -14.05
N CYS A 122 -3.88 -6.42 -12.89
CA CYS A 122 -2.57 -6.53 -12.27
C CYS A 122 -2.10 -7.98 -12.38
N TYR A 123 -1.07 -8.22 -13.19
CA TYR A 123 -0.61 -9.58 -13.45
C TYR A 123 0.59 -10.00 -12.60
N GLN A 124 1.27 -9.04 -11.97
CA GLN A 124 2.38 -9.33 -11.08
C GLN A 124 2.51 -8.25 -10.02
N ARG A 125 2.88 -8.66 -8.81
CA ARG A 125 3.16 -7.76 -7.69
C ARG A 125 4.47 -8.14 -7.04
N GLU A 126 5.24 -7.15 -6.63
CA GLU A 126 6.48 -7.34 -5.89
C GLU A 126 6.44 -6.52 -4.60
N ALA A 127 7.03 -7.05 -3.55
CA ALA A 127 7.22 -6.36 -2.30
C ALA A 127 8.69 -6.49 -1.88
N ARG A 128 9.30 -5.37 -1.49
CA ARG A 128 10.68 -5.32 -1.01
C ARG A 128 10.73 -4.50 0.26
N GLU A 129 11.33 -5.05 1.30
CA GLU A 129 11.58 -4.30 2.52
C GLU A 129 12.65 -3.24 2.28
N ALA A 130 12.38 -2.03 2.75
CA ALA A 130 13.25 -0.88 2.55
C ALA A 130 13.76 -0.29 3.88
N GLY A 131 13.66 -1.06 4.95
CA GLY A 131 14.10 -0.65 6.27
C GLY A 131 13.01 0.11 7.05
N GLY A 132 13.42 1.01 7.88
CA GLY A 132 12.56 1.83 8.72
C GLY A 132 13.38 2.57 9.74
N THR A 133 12.76 3.43 10.51
CA THR A 133 13.42 4.16 11.59
C THR A 133 12.90 3.69 12.94
N GLN A 134 13.83 3.53 13.87
CA GLN A 134 13.55 3.28 15.27
C GLN A 134 13.98 4.50 16.06
N ASN A 135 13.02 5.27 16.55
CA ASN A 135 13.30 6.35 17.48
C ASN A 135 12.69 5.99 18.84
N ALA A 136 13.53 5.46 19.71
CA ALA A 136 13.11 5.00 21.03
C ALA A 136 12.61 6.16 21.93
N GLU A 137 13.06 7.38 21.68
CA GLU A 137 12.67 8.55 22.49
C GLU A 137 11.22 8.97 22.22
N ASP A 138 10.77 8.88 20.98
CA ASP A 138 9.43 9.30 20.58
C ASP A 138 8.40 8.14 20.59
N ALA A 139 8.81 6.93 20.91
CA ALA A 139 7.99 5.71 20.82
C ALA A 139 7.33 5.50 19.45
N ILE A 140 7.86 6.16 18.41
CA ILE A 140 7.40 6.03 17.04
C ILE A 140 8.40 5.19 16.27
N ILE A 141 7.93 4.05 15.79
CA ILE A 141 8.75 3.13 15.00
C ILE A 141 8.07 2.97 13.64
N THR A 142 8.87 3.03 12.59
CA THR A 142 8.37 2.85 11.23
C THR A 142 8.96 1.60 10.60
N SER A 143 8.17 0.98 9.74
CA SER A 143 8.61 -0.08 8.85
C SER A 143 8.24 0.31 7.42
N VAL A 144 9.13 0.09 6.47
CA VAL A 144 8.95 0.54 5.09
C VAL A 144 8.97 -0.64 4.13
N ILE A 145 7.98 -0.71 3.27
CA ILE A 145 7.91 -1.70 2.18
C ILE A 145 7.71 -0.95 0.87
N ARG A 146 8.47 -1.30 -0.14
CA ARG A 146 8.26 -0.84 -1.51
C ARG A 146 7.51 -1.90 -2.29
N PHE A 147 6.46 -1.46 -2.97
CA PHE A 147 5.63 -2.31 -3.82
C PHE A 147 5.80 -1.92 -5.27
N ARG A 148 5.81 -2.91 -6.15
CA ARG A 148 5.73 -2.72 -7.59
C ARG A 148 4.54 -3.51 -8.11
N PHE A 149 3.71 -2.83 -8.90
CA PHE A 149 2.54 -3.43 -9.53
C PHE A 149 2.72 -3.39 -11.03
N PHE A 150 2.66 -4.57 -11.63
CA PHE A 150 2.76 -4.75 -13.08
C PHE A 150 1.35 -4.83 -13.65
N LEU A 151 0.99 -3.85 -14.44
CA LEU A 151 -0.38 -3.59 -14.87
C LEU A 151 -0.51 -3.73 -16.38
N GLU A 152 -1.69 -4.15 -16.83
CA GLU A 152 -2.05 -4.24 -18.24
C GLU A 152 -3.46 -3.73 -18.47
N GLU A 153 -3.71 -3.11 -19.60
CA GLU A 153 -5.06 -2.79 -20.01
C GLU A 153 -5.79 -4.09 -20.37
N THR A 154 -6.96 -4.31 -19.77
CA THR A 154 -7.74 -5.52 -19.99
C THR A 154 -8.62 -5.44 -21.22
N GLY A 155 -8.54 -4.40 -22.01
CA GLY A 155 -9.30 -4.17 -23.24
C GLY A 155 -10.80 -4.28 -23.02
N ALA A 156 -11.54 -3.29 -23.31
CA ALA A 156 -13.01 -3.39 -23.26
C ALA A 156 -13.61 -3.04 -24.58
#